data_2933f7465f5ac3d708c4ead12b336d44
#
_entry.id   2933f7465f5ac3d708c4ead12b336d44
#
_cell.length_a   1.000
_cell.length_b   1.000
_cell.length_c   1.000
_cell.angle_alpha   90.00
_cell.angle_beta   90.00
_cell.angle_gamma   90.00
#
_symmetry.space_group_name_H-M   'P 1'
#
loop_
_entity.id
_entity.type
_entity.pdbx_description
1 polymer ?
#
loop_
_entity_poly.entity_id
_entity_poly.type
_entity_poly.pdbx_seq_one_letter_code
_entity_poly.pdbx_strand_id
1 'polypeptide(L)'
;MEEAEVPLEHLHEQTHETAKHSGQAWISWVALSTAILAVLAAIASLLSGEHANEAMLNQIEDSSQWSYYQAKSIKAAVLDAKIAFTGAPDESDQSKRARYEKEQQEIRSEAEHKQAAAKSYFHKHEVFARGVTMFQIAIAIAAISALTKNRSFWLVSLVFGALGCVFLVLAAMG
;
A
#
# COMPACT_ATOMS: atom_id res chain seq x y z
N MET A 1 -10.41 0.05 -8.96
CA MET A 1 -10.56 -1.11 -8.04
C MET A 1 -11.37 -0.58 -6.88
N GLU A 2 -12.60 -1.02 -6.77
CA GLU A 2 -13.47 -0.66 -5.66
C GLU A 2 -12.95 -1.39 -4.44
N GLU A 3 -12.37 -0.67 -3.47
CA GLU A 3 -12.05 -1.25 -2.17
C GLU A 3 -13.36 -1.77 -1.58
N ALA A 4 -13.39 -3.06 -1.25
CA ALA A 4 -14.52 -3.66 -0.54
C ALA A 4 -14.54 -3.06 0.88
N GLU A 5 -15.13 -1.88 1.03
CA GLU A 5 -15.48 -1.34 2.34
C GLU A 5 -16.48 -2.31 2.98
N VAL A 6 -15.98 -3.10 3.92
CA VAL A 6 -16.85 -3.87 4.79
C VAL A 6 -17.63 -2.85 5.63
N PRO A 7 -18.96 -2.79 5.58
CA PRO A 7 -19.75 -1.78 6.28
C PRO A 7 -19.73 -2.04 7.79
N LEU A 8 -18.62 -1.67 8.44
CA LEU A 8 -18.44 -1.77 9.90
C LEU A 8 -19.21 -0.66 10.66
N GLU A 9 -19.68 0.38 9.97
CA GLU A 9 -20.50 1.44 10.56
C GLU A 9 -21.73 0.90 11.27
N HIS A 10 -22.42 -0.07 10.67
CA HIS A 10 -23.59 -0.70 11.29
C HIS A 10 -23.25 -1.45 12.59
N LEU A 11 -22.10 -2.10 12.63
CA LEU A 11 -21.65 -2.79 13.86
C LEU A 11 -21.26 -1.79 14.95
N HIS A 12 -20.70 -0.66 14.58
CA HIS A 12 -20.35 0.42 15.48
C HIS A 12 -21.63 1.08 16.07
N GLU A 13 -22.61 1.41 15.23
CA GLU A 13 -23.89 1.95 15.67
C GLU A 13 -24.66 1.01 16.58
N GLN A 14 -24.76 -0.28 16.24
CA GLN A 14 -25.38 -1.31 17.09
C GLN A 14 -24.71 -1.41 18.46
N THR A 15 -23.38 -1.28 18.53
CA THR A 15 -22.66 -1.33 19.81
C THR A 15 -22.99 -0.09 20.66
N HIS A 16 -23.12 1.07 20.02
CA HIS A 16 -23.52 2.32 20.72
C HIS A 16 -24.96 2.29 21.23
N GLU A 17 -25.92 1.79 20.45
CA GLU A 17 -27.30 1.66 20.88
C GLU A 17 -27.44 0.66 22.03
N THR A 18 -26.79 -0.49 21.94
CA THR A 18 -26.77 -1.50 23.00
C THR A 18 -26.17 -0.95 24.30
N ALA A 19 -25.15 -0.10 24.20
CA ALA A 19 -24.53 0.56 25.36
C ALA A 19 -25.50 1.52 26.06
N LYS A 20 -26.28 2.32 25.30
CA LYS A 20 -27.26 3.27 25.85
C LYS A 20 -28.39 2.58 26.62
N HIS A 21 -28.82 1.41 26.19
CA HIS A 21 -29.97 0.71 26.77
C HIS A 21 -29.62 -0.36 27.82
N SER A 22 -28.34 -0.69 28.02
CA SER A 22 -27.93 -1.80 28.88
C SER A 22 -27.84 -1.48 30.37
N GLY A 23 -27.70 -0.20 30.74
CA GLY A 23 -27.48 0.21 32.14
C GLY A 23 -26.20 -0.34 32.79
N GLN A 24 -25.34 -1.06 32.04
CA GLN A 24 -24.13 -1.68 32.52
C GLN A 24 -22.89 -0.86 32.11
N ALA A 25 -22.18 -0.28 33.05
CA ALA A 25 -21.01 0.58 32.82
C ALA A 25 -19.92 -0.06 31.92
N TRP A 26 -19.72 -1.40 31.99
CA TRP A 26 -18.70 -2.05 31.17
C TRP A 26 -19.04 -2.12 29.67
N ILE A 27 -20.35 -2.10 29.28
CA ILE A 27 -20.76 -2.05 27.88
C ILE A 27 -20.43 -0.69 27.29
N SER A 28 -20.49 0.37 28.08
CA SER A 28 -20.00 1.70 27.67
C SER A 28 -18.49 1.70 27.35
N TRP A 29 -17.69 0.93 28.12
CA TRP A 29 -16.27 0.75 27.80
C TRP A 29 -16.05 -0.04 26.51
N VAL A 30 -16.90 -1.05 26.22
CA VAL A 30 -16.86 -1.75 24.92
C VAL A 30 -17.14 -0.77 23.79
N ALA A 31 -18.19 0.06 23.89
CA ALA A 31 -18.54 1.04 22.88
C ALA A 31 -17.43 2.08 22.67
N LEU A 32 -16.83 2.59 23.77
CA LEU A 32 -15.73 3.55 23.67
C LEU A 32 -14.50 2.94 22.99
N SER A 33 -14.11 1.73 23.40
CA SER A 33 -12.96 1.04 22.80
C SER A 33 -13.20 0.74 21.30
N THR A 34 -14.41 0.34 20.94
CA THR A 34 -14.80 0.13 19.53
C THR A 34 -14.70 1.40 18.70
N ALA A 35 -15.12 2.54 19.26
CA ALA A 35 -14.99 3.85 18.61
C ALA A 35 -13.52 4.21 18.35
N ILE A 36 -12.66 4.02 19.34
CA ILE A 36 -11.21 4.25 19.18
C ILE A 36 -10.61 3.33 18.11
N LEU A 37 -10.96 2.04 18.13
CA LEU A 37 -10.50 1.08 17.11
C LEU A 37 -10.97 1.44 15.71
N ALA A 38 -12.19 1.96 15.56
CA ALA A 38 -12.72 2.42 14.27
C ALA A 38 -11.94 3.63 13.73
N VAL A 39 -11.59 4.60 14.59
CA VAL A 39 -10.75 5.74 14.20
C VAL A 39 -9.35 5.28 13.78
N LEU A 40 -8.74 4.36 14.53
CA LEU A 40 -7.42 3.80 14.18
C LEU A 40 -7.47 3.01 12.87
N ALA A 41 -8.53 2.24 12.64
CA ALA A 41 -8.75 1.54 11.38
C ALA A 41 -8.87 2.52 10.20
N ALA A 42 -9.61 3.62 10.36
CA ALA A 42 -9.76 4.65 9.33
C ALA A 42 -8.42 5.32 9.00
N ILE A 43 -7.62 5.69 10.02
CA ILE A 43 -6.28 6.26 9.81
C ILE A 43 -5.37 5.26 9.10
N ALA A 44 -5.34 4.01 9.55
CA ALA A 44 -4.53 2.96 8.93
C ALA A 44 -4.95 2.69 7.47
N SER A 45 -6.26 2.71 7.17
CA SER A 45 -6.80 2.55 5.82
C SER A 45 -6.38 3.72 4.91
N LEU A 46 -6.47 4.96 5.39
CA LEU A 46 -6.03 6.15 4.65
C LEU A 46 -4.54 6.05 4.27
N LEU A 47 -3.68 5.72 5.25
CA LEU A 47 -2.24 5.58 5.01
C LEU A 47 -1.93 4.39 4.08
N SER A 48 -2.66 3.28 4.21
CA SER A 48 -2.56 2.14 3.30
C SER A 48 -2.88 2.54 1.87
N GLY A 49 -3.98 3.29 1.66
CA GLY A 49 -4.38 3.79 0.34
C GLY A 49 -3.37 4.76 -0.27
N GLU A 50 -2.81 5.67 0.54
CA GLU A 50 -1.75 6.59 0.10
C GLU A 50 -0.53 5.82 -0.42
N HIS A 51 -0.03 4.85 0.34
CA HIS A 51 1.12 4.05 -0.09
C HIS A 51 0.82 3.15 -1.30
N ALA A 52 -0.42 2.66 -1.44
CA ALA A 52 -0.84 1.93 -2.64
C ALA A 52 -0.78 2.82 -3.89
N ASN A 53 -1.26 4.07 -3.77
CA ASN A 53 -1.22 5.03 -4.88
C ASN A 53 0.23 5.39 -5.25
N GLU A 54 1.11 5.63 -4.27
CA GLU A 54 2.53 5.90 -4.52
C GLU A 54 3.23 4.70 -5.18
N ALA A 55 2.94 3.48 -4.74
CA ALA A 55 3.45 2.26 -5.37
C ALA A 55 3.00 2.18 -6.85
N MET A 56 1.73 2.46 -7.13
CA MET A 56 1.18 2.44 -8.49
C MET A 56 1.82 3.51 -9.37
N LEU A 57 1.98 4.75 -8.88
CA LEU A 57 2.62 5.83 -9.64
C LEU A 57 4.06 5.47 -9.99
N ASN A 58 4.85 5.00 -9.04
CA ASN A 58 6.23 4.57 -9.30
C ASN A 58 6.28 3.38 -10.27
N GLN A 59 5.32 2.45 -10.22
CA GLN A 59 5.22 1.33 -11.17
C GLN A 59 4.91 1.80 -12.60
N ILE A 60 4.06 2.82 -12.74
CA ILE A 60 3.74 3.42 -14.06
C ILE A 60 4.98 4.13 -14.61
N GLU A 61 5.69 4.88 -13.78
CA GLU A 61 6.92 5.56 -14.16
C GLU A 61 8.03 4.56 -14.55
N ASP A 62 8.22 3.48 -13.80
CA ASP A 62 9.11 2.36 -14.14
C ASP A 62 8.78 1.80 -15.53
N SER A 63 7.53 1.45 -15.77
CA SER A 63 7.07 0.93 -17.08
C SER A 63 7.33 1.93 -18.22
N SER A 64 7.14 3.23 -17.98
CA SER A 64 7.43 4.29 -18.94
C SER A 64 8.94 4.36 -19.23
N GLN A 65 9.80 4.29 -18.23
CA GLN A 65 11.26 4.29 -18.39
C GLN A 65 11.73 3.06 -19.17
N TRP A 66 11.19 1.86 -18.88
CA TRP A 66 11.50 0.67 -19.66
C TRP A 66 11.07 0.77 -21.12
N SER A 67 9.92 1.37 -21.40
CA SER A 67 9.47 1.65 -22.78
C SER A 67 10.43 2.60 -23.49
N TYR A 68 10.91 3.63 -22.79
CA TYR A 68 11.89 4.57 -23.31
C TYR A 68 13.25 3.90 -23.55
N TYR A 69 13.70 3.04 -22.63
CA TYR A 69 14.88 2.20 -22.81
C TYR A 69 14.79 1.34 -24.09
N GLN A 70 13.66 0.64 -24.28
CA GLN A 70 13.42 -0.16 -25.47
C GLN A 70 13.49 0.67 -26.76
N ALA A 71 12.87 1.86 -26.77
CA ALA A 71 12.94 2.75 -27.93
C ALA A 71 14.38 3.19 -28.26
N LYS A 72 15.21 3.46 -27.24
CA LYS A 72 16.63 3.78 -27.42
C LYS A 72 17.44 2.57 -27.88
N SER A 73 17.13 1.39 -27.37
CA SER A 73 17.77 0.13 -27.80
C SER A 73 17.49 -0.18 -29.27
N ILE A 74 16.26 0.03 -29.71
CA ILE A 74 15.90 -0.14 -31.13
C ILE A 74 16.67 0.86 -32.00
N LYS A 75 16.78 2.13 -31.59
CA LYS A 75 17.56 3.14 -32.33
C LYS A 75 19.04 2.78 -32.41
N ALA A 76 19.62 2.24 -31.33
CA ALA A 76 20.99 1.76 -31.33
C ALA A 76 21.17 0.55 -32.28
N ALA A 77 20.27 -0.42 -32.23
CA ALA A 77 20.31 -1.60 -33.12
C ALA A 77 20.18 -1.23 -34.61
N VAL A 78 19.30 -0.28 -34.94
CA VAL A 78 19.17 0.24 -36.32
C VAL A 78 20.45 0.93 -36.78
N LEU A 79 21.10 1.70 -35.89
CA LEU A 79 22.36 2.33 -36.18
C LEU A 79 23.48 1.31 -36.38
N ASP A 80 23.57 0.28 -35.54
CA ASP A 80 24.51 -0.82 -35.67
C ASP A 80 24.33 -1.58 -36.99
N ALA A 81 23.08 -1.86 -37.38
CA ALA A 81 22.77 -2.47 -38.66
C ALA A 81 23.18 -1.57 -39.85
N LYS A 82 22.96 -0.26 -39.77
CA LYS A 82 23.45 0.69 -40.77
C LYS A 82 24.97 0.63 -40.91
N ILE A 83 25.70 0.70 -39.82
CA ILE A 83 27.17 0.62 -39.79
C ILE A 83 27.67 -0.68 -40.41
N ALA A 84 27.07 -1.83 -40.03
CA ALA A 84 27.40 -3.13 -40.58
C ALA A 84 27.17 -3.22 -42.08
N PHE A 85 26.12 -2.60 -42.61
CA PHE A 85 25.79 -2.60 -44.04
C PHE A 85 26.71 -1.68 -44.84
N THR A 86 27.10 -0.52 -44.30
CA THR A 86 27.95 0.45 -45.03
C THR A 86 29.43 0.14 -44.95
N GLY A 87 29.83 -0.76 -44.07
CA GLY A 87 31.23 -1.21 -43.91
C GLY A 87 32.19 -0.21 -43.28
N ALA A 88 31.76 1.04 -43.06
CA ALA A 88 32.54 2.07 -42.40
C ALA A 88 31.64 3.00 -41.57
N PRO A 89 31.85 3.09 -40.24
CA PRO A 89 31.11 4.04 -39.42
C PRO A 89 31.62 5.46 -39.69
N ASP A 90 30.69 6.39 -39.97
CA ASP A 90 30.93 7.82 -39.96
C ASP A 90 31.16 8.29 -38.51
N GLU A 91 31.98 9.36 -38.32
CA GLU A 91 32.26 9.98 -37.00
C GLU A 91 30.92 10.37 -36.28
N SER A 92 29.93 10.85 -37.04
CA SER A 92 28.58 11.13 -36.57
C SER A 92 27.87 9.89 -36.03
N ASP A 93 28.03 8.73 -36.67
CA ASP A 93 27.38 7.48 -36.26
C ASP A 93 28.01 6.93 -34.96
N GLN A 94 29.34 7.03 -34.82
CA GLN A 94 30.02 6.65 -33.57
C GLN A 94 29.60 7.51 -32.40
N SER A 95 29.50 8.84 -32.60
CA SER A 95 29.07 9.76 -31.57
C SER A 95 27.61 9.52 -31.13
N LYS A 96 26.71 9.23 -32.07
CA LYS A 96 25.32 8.85 -31.77
C LYS A 96 25.24 7.53 -31.01
N ARG A 97 26.08 6.55 -31.37
CA ARG A 97 26.13 5.25 -30.68
C ARG A 97 26.54 5.41 -29.24
N ALA A 98 27.61 6.14 -28.96
CA ALA A 98 28.07 6.42 -27.61
C ALA A 98 27.01 7.19 -26.78
N ARG A 99 26.30 8.15 -27.41
CA ARG A 99 25.22 8.86 -26.77
C ARG A 99 24.05 7.93 -26.41
N TYR A 100 23.64 7.02 -27.32
CA TYR A 100 22.55 6.07 -27.01
C TYR A 100 22.92 5.11 -25.90
N GLU A 101 24.16 4.63 -25.84
CA GLU A 101 24.64 3.79 -24.74
C GLU A 101 24.55 4.50 -23.39
N LYS A 102 25.03 5.76 -23.33
CA LYS A 102 24.94 6.57 -22.12
C LYS A 102 23.49 6.81 -21.70
N GLU A 103 22.62 7.22 -22.63
CA GLU A 103 21.20 7.45 -22.37
C GLU A 103 20.50 6.15 -21.88
N GLN A 104 20.83 5.00 -22.45
CA GLN A 104 20.32 3.71 -22.00
C GLN A 104 20.72 3.38 -20.55
N GLN A 105 21.95 3.64 -20.17
CA GLN A 105 22.42 3.41 -18.80
C GLN A 105 21.69 4.34 -17.80
N GLU A 106 21.51 5.61 -18.16
CA GLU A 106 20.78 6.58 -17.34
C GLU A 106 19.31 6.15 -17.15
N ILE A 107 18.62 5.82 -18.25
CA ILE A 107 17.22 5.39 -18.23
C ILE A 107 17.05 4.10 -17.42
N ARG A 108 17.96 3.14 -17.59
CA ARG A 108 17.94 1.89 -16.84
C ARG A 108 18.11 2.13 -15.33
N SER A 109 19.06 2.97 -14.95
CA SER A 109 19.27 3.31 -13.53
C SER A 109 18.02 3.98 -12.93
N GLU A 110 17.38 4.86 -13.68
CA GLU A 110 16.14 5.49 -13.23
C GLU A 110 14.98 4.49 -13.11
N ALA A 111 14.81 3.59 -14.09
CA ALA A 111 13.81 2.53 -14.03
C ALA A 111 14.02 1.63 -12.80
N GLU A 112 15.26 1.16 -12.56
CA GLU A 112 15.59 0.33 -11.39
C GLU A 112 15.31 1.06 -10.08
N HIS A 113 15.57 2.37 -10.01
CA HIS A 113 15.24 3.21 -8.85
C HIS A 113 13.73 3.30 -8.61
N LYS A 114 12.95 3.57 -9.68
CA LYS A 114 11.47 3.63 -9.61
C LYS A 114 10.87 2.28 -9.20
N GLN A 115 11.40 1.19 -9.73
CA GLN A 115 10.98 -0.16 -9.35
C GLN A 115 11.25 -0.45 -7.85
N ALA A 116 12.40 -0.05 -7.34
CA ALA A 116 12.73 -0.21 -5.93
C ALA A 116 11.79 0.62 -5.04
N ALA A 117 11.49 1.87 -5.44
CA ALA A 117 10.55 2.73 -4.75
C ALA A 117 9.13 2.12 -4.73
N ALA A 118 8.64 1.65 -5.89
CA ALA A 118 7.34 0.99 -5.98
C ALA A 118 7.23 -0.21 -5.03
N LYS A 119 8.25 -1.06 -4.96
CA LYS A 119 8.27 -2.21 -4.04
C LYS A 119 8.27 -1.78 -2.57
N SER A 120 8.99 -0.72 -2.22
CA SER A 120 9.03 -0.19 -0.86
C SER A 120 7.65 0.33 -0.43
N TYR A 121 7.01 1.15 -1.25
CA TYR A 121 5.66 1.65 -0.98
C TYR A 121 4.62 0.54 -0.91
N PHE A 122 4.71 -0.46 -1.80
CA PHE A 122 3.82 -1.61 -1.78
C PHE A 122 3.97 -2.42 -0.49
N HIS A 123 5.19 -2.60 -0.01
CA HIS A 123 5.42 -3.27 1.28
C HIS A 123 4.79 -2.50 2.44
N LYS A 124 4.93 -1.18 2.48
CA LYS A 124 4.26 -0.33 3.50
C LYS A 124 2.74 -0.46 3.43
N HIS A 125 2.16 -0.41 2.22
CA HIS A 125 0.74 -0.65 2.00
C HIS A 125 0.30 -1.98 2.63
N GLU A 126 1.01 -3.09 2.37
CA GLU A 126 0.66 -4.39 2.92
C GLU A 126 0.68 -4.41 4.46
N VAL A 127 1.68 -3.77 5.09
CA VAL A 127 1.78 -3.74 6.56
C VAL A 127 0.63 -2.93 7.17
N PHE A 128 0.28 -1.77 6.59
CA PHE A 128 -0.89 -0.99 7.01
C PHE A 128 -2.19 -1.77 6.81
N ALA A 129 -2.37 -2.43 5.66
CA ALA A 129 -3.57 -3.24 5.35
C ALA A 129 -3.76 -4.39 6.36
N ARG A 130 -2.69 -5.03 6.81
CA ARG A 130 -2.73 -6.02 7.90
C ARG A 130 -3.20 -5.39 9.22
N GLY A 131 -2.74 -4.18 9.52
CA GLY A 131 -3.21 -3.40 10.69
C GLY A 131 -4.71 -3.13 10.61
N VAL A 132 -5.21 -2.66 9.47
CA VAL A 132 -6.64 -2.45 9.20
C VAL A 132 -7.44 -3.73 9.46
N THR A 133 -7.00 -4.86 8.91
CA THR A 133 -7.66 -6.15 9.10
C THR A 133 -7.74 -6.55 10.58
N MET A 134 -6.68 -6.33 11.36
CA MET A 134 -6.68 -6.62 12.80
C MET A 134 -7.69 -5.73 13.56
N PHE A 135 -7.77 -4.43 13.22
CA PHE A 135 -8.78 -3.54 13.81
C PHE A 135 -10.20 -3.95 13.45
N GLN A 136 -10.45 -4.35 12.20
CA GLN A 136 -11.77 -4.80 11.75
C GLN A 136 -12.21 -6.08 12.50
N ILE A 137 -11.33 -7.04 12.67
CA ILE A 137 -11.59 -8.24 13.48
C ILE A 137 -11.89 -7.86 14.93
N ALA A 138 -11.10 -6.94 15.50
CA ALA A 138 -11.32 -6.45 16.87
C ALA A 138 -12.71 -5.83 17.03
N ILE A 139 -13.13 -4.97 16.10
CA ILE A 139 -14.46 -4.32 16.11
C ILE A 139 -15.58 -5.37 16.03
N ALA A 140 -15.45 -6.35 15.13
CA ALA A 140 -16.46 -7.42 14.98
C ALA A 140 -16.60 -8.24 16.28
N ILE A 141 -15.48 -8.61 16.91
CA ILE A 141 -15.50 -9.35 18.18
C ILE A 141 -16.07 -8.48 19.32
N ALA A 142 -15.76 -7.17 19.35
CA ALA A 142 -16.34 -6.24 20.32
C ALA A 142 -17.86 -6.14 20.19
N ALA A 143 -18.40 -6.11 18.96
CA ALA A 143 -19.83 -6.11 18.71
C ALA A 143 -20.50 -7.43 19.25
N ILE A 144 -19.86 -8.57 19.00
CA ILE A 144 -20.32 -9.87 19.58
C ILE A 144 -20.31 -9.81 21.10
N SER A 145 -19.28 -9.23 21.71
CA SER A 145 -19.19 -9.06 23.17
C SER A 145 -20.36 -8.26 23.73
N ALA A 146 -20.71 -7.14 23.08
CA ALA A 146 -21.83 -6.29 23.48
C ALA A 146 -23.18 -7.03 23.38
N LEU A 147 -23.41 -7.77 22.28
CA LEU A 147 -24.64 -8.53 22.03
C LEU A 147 -24.80 -9.71 22.99
N THR A 148 -23.74 -10.47 23.22
CA THR A 148 -23.76 -11.66 24.11
C THR A 148 -23.61 -11.31 25.59
N LYS A 149 -23.31 -10.03 25.90
CA LYS A 149 -23.00 -9.56 27.26
C LYS A 149 -21.86 -10.34 27.93
N ASN A 150 -20.92 -10.87 27.13
CA ASN A 150 -19.82 -11.68 27.62
C ASN A 150 -18.48 -10.91 27.50
N ARG A 151 -17.89 -10.60 28.65
CA ARG A 151 -16.63 -9.83 28.77
C ARG A 151 -15.41 -10.52 28.14
N SER A 152 -15.43 -11.86 28.02
CA SER A 152 -14.29 -12.60 27.44
C SER A 152 -14.06 -12.21 25.98
N PHE A 153 -15.11 -11.98 25.19
CA PHE A 153 -14.97 -11.52 23.82
C PHE A 153 -14.39 -10.11 23.74
N TRP A 154 -14.73 -9.23 24.69
CA TRP A 154 -14.13 -7.91 24.74
C TRP A 154 -12.61 -7.97 24.98
N LEU A 155 -12.14 -8.83 25.89
CA LEU A 155 -10.70 -9.00 26.11
C LEU A 155 -10.00 -9.52 24.85
N VAL A 156 -10.61 -10.48 24.14
CA VAL A 156 -10.07 -10.96 22.86
C VAL A 156 -10.03 -9.83 21.82
N SER A 157 -11.06 -9.00 21.73
CA SER A 157 -11.07 -7.82 20.86
C SER A 157 -9.91 -6.87 21.15
N LEU A 158 -9.61 -6.59 22.43
CA LEU A 158 -8.49 -5.74 22.81
C LEU A 158 -7.14 -6.32 22.37
N VAL A 159 -6.96 -7.65 22.40
CA VAL A 159 -5.74 -8.30 21.89
C VAL A 159 -5.58 -8.06 20.40
N PHE A 160 -6.62 -8.24 19.59
CA PHE A 160 -6.58 -7.94 18.16
C PHE A 160 -6.35 -6.46 17.88
N GLY A 161 -6.97 -5.57 18.68
CA GLY A 161 -6.72 -4.14 18.60
C GLY A 161 -5.26 -3.77 18.88
N ALA A 162 -4.65 -4.39 19.91
CA ALA A 162 -3.23 -4.20 20.21
C ALA A 162 -2.32 -4.69 19.07
N LEU A 163 -2.64 -5.84 18.44
CA LEU A 163 -1.92 -6.32 17.26
C LEU A 163 -2.05 -5.33 16.08
N GLY A 164 -3.22 -4.76 15.87
CA GLY A 164 -3.42 -3.70 14.88
C GLY A 164 -2.53 -2.48 15.13
N CYS A 165 -2.41 -2.04 16.39
CA CYS A 165 -1.50 -0.96 16.77
C CYS A 165 -0.02 -1.30 16.50
N VAL A 166 0.39 -2.54 16.76
CA VAL A 166 1.76 -3.00 16.44
C VAL A 166 2.03 -2.89 14.95
N PHE A 167 1.13 -3.37 14.08
CA PHE A 167 1.30 -3.23 12.63
C PHE A 167 1.34 -1.77 12.19
N LEU A 168 0.51 -0.91 12.76
CA LEU A 168 0.50 0.51 12.46
C LEU A 168 1.84 1.18 12.80
N VAL A 169 2.40 0.87 13.97
CA VAL A 169 3.71 1.38 14.40
C VAL A 169 4.84 0.83 13.50
N LEU A 170 4.84 -0.48 13.20
CA LEU A 170 5.84 -1.09 12.33
C LEU A 170 5.82 -0.46 10.93
N ALA A 171 4.65 -0.21 10.37
CA ALA A 171 4.50 0.43 9.06
C ALA A 171 4.97 1.90 9.07
N ALA A 172 4.78 2.62 10.20
CA ALA A 172 5.22 4.00 10.33
C ALA A 172 6.74 4.14 10.54
N MET A 173 7.39 3.10 11.08
CA MET A 173 8.84 3.10 11.36
C MET A 173 9.69 2.56 10.19
N GLY A 174 9.12 1.75 9.27
CA GLY A 174 9.78 1.17 8.10
C GLY A 174 9.51 1.97 6.83
#